data_f15fcd8ca7d987161bb9b120ce907ea8
#
_entry.id   f15fcd8ca7d987161bb9b120ce907ea8
#
_cell.length_a   1.000
_cell.length_b   1.000
_cell.length_c   1.000
_cell.angle_alpha   90.00
_cell.angle_beta   90.00
_cell.angle_gamma   90.00
#
_symmetry.space_group_name_H-M   'P 1'
#
loop_
_entity.id
_entity.type
_entity.pdbx_description
1 polymer ?
#
loop_
_entity_poly.entity_id
_entity_poly.type
_entity_poly.pdbx_seq_one_letter_code
_entity_poly.pdbx_strand_id
1 'polypeptide(L)'
;MPATRSFLLRSRLLKTTLALLSLIVSFAIACTSQPLDPSATPNAAAGPVTWIKYQDPAEQAFTVDVPKGWKITGGTYRFGQLDPRPMADMISPDGKIDIRLGDYHVPPFSTLTPTLMGLGWREGHPYSPRGLAQGVIANYRPGWVFADVYGQGRFSSQCQHLHLKSMKKAELMIPPAANSQTTAGEVVYACDSASGPQVAYVYAETQLTMMQGVGTWLVTCLYSFIASQDRSQEAVKLLMHSLSTFAMSEQWEYRQLQLNGQASGQIMRDFHQNMAAIQQDFQRRSAASQSQFDSIDRAIRGVDLTTDSIDGKQREVWTGTGNTHWINGLNQVVDSPSQPDPYSHRLNTVP
;
A
#
# COMPACT_ATOMS: atom_id res chain seq x y z
N MET A 1 51.92 23.28 15.92
CA MET A 1 50.47 23.57 16.04
C MET A 1 49.76 22.99 14.85
N PRO A 2 49.10 21.82 14.97
CA PRO A 2 47.99 21.45 14.12
C PRO A 2 46.94 20.66 14.91
N ALA A 3 46.05 21.32 15.65
CA ALA A 3 45.02 20.62 16.43
C ALA A 3 43.57 21.08 16.08
N THR A 4 43.38 22.02 15.19
CA THR A 4 42.07 22.64 14.97
C THR A 4 41.26 22.11 13.76
N ARG A 5 41.85 21.27 12.88
CA ARG A 5 41.13 20.74 11.69
C ARG A 5 40.31 19.47 11.95
N SER A 6 40.58 18.72 13.01
CA SER A 6 39.87 17.45 13.30
C SER A 6 38.51 17.62 13.93
N PHE A 7 38.25 18.76 14.59
CA PHE A 7 37.01 18.97 15.35
C PHE A 7 35.80 19.34 14.47
N LEU A 8 36.05 20.07 13.39
CA LEU A 8 34.97 20.48 12.47
C LEU A 8 34.46 19.36 11.56
N LEU A 9 35.30 18.37 11.25
CA LEU A 9 34.87 17.19 10.47
C LEU A 9 33.97 16.25 11.29
N ARG A 10 34.24 16.12 12.60
CA ARG A 10 33.39 15.27 13.48
C ARG A 10 32.00 15.85 13.70
N SER A 11 31.87 17.18 13.76
CA SER A 11 30.55 17.83 13.95
C SER A 11 29.66 17.74 12.71
N ARG A 12 30.24 17.75 11.50
CA ARG A 12 29.47 17.58 10.25
C ARG A 12 29.02 16.14 10.02
N LEU A 13 29.82 15.16 10.40
CA LEU A 13 29.46 13.73 10.31
C LEU A 13 28.36 13.35 11.31
N LEU A 14 28.32 13.96 12.49
CA LEU A 14 27.28 13.71 13.47
C LEU A 14 25.92 14.25 13.04
N LYS A 15 25.89 15.42 12.38
CA LYS A 15 24.65 16.03 11.88
C LYS A 15 24.02 15.25 10.70
N THR A 16 24.84 14.64 9.85
CA THR A 16 24.32 13.85 8.71
C THR A 16 23.85 12.46 9.13
N THR A 17 24.40 11.86 10.19
CA THR A 17 23.90 10.59 10.73
C THR A 17 22.58 10.74 11.46
N LEU A 18 22.32 11.88 12.09
CA LEU A 18 21.07 12.17 12.76
C LEU A 18 19.90 12.31 11.77
N ALA A 19 20.13 12.95 10.62
CA ALA A 19 19.09 13.12 9.60
C ALA A 19 18.66 11.79 8.95
N LEU A 20 19.55 10.79 8.84
CA LEU A 20 19.22 9.45 8.37
C LEU A 20 18.38 8.65 9.37
N LEU A 21 18.64 8.81 10.67
CA LEU A 21 17.88 8.13 11.71
C LEU A 21 16.44 8.65 11.80
N SER A 22 16.25 9.96 11.58
CA SER A 22 14.92 10.57 11.66
C SER A 22 13.97 10.13 10.56
N LEU A 23 14.47 9.76 9.38
CA LEU A 23 13.65 9.34 8.26
C LEU A 23 13.02 7.95 8.50
N ILE A 24 13.71 7.06 9.20
CA ILE A 24 13.28 5.66 9.38
C ILE A 24 12.12 5.56 10.39
N VAL A 25 12.08 6.41 11.40
CA VAL A 25 11.04 6.36 12.45
C VAL A 25 9.70 6.92 11.99
N SER A 26 9.71 7.86 11.04
CA SER A 26 8.47 8.52 10.59
C SER A 26 7.55 7.64 9.74
N PHE A 27 8.01 6.47 9.28
CA PHE A 27 7.32 5.69 8.24
C PHE A 27 6.49 4.50 8.72
N ALA A 28 6.69 4.01 9.95
CA ALA A 28 5.92 2.88 10.47
C ALA A 28 4.46 3.23 10.84
N ILE A 29 4.10 4.51 10.81
CA ILE A 29 2.88 5.02 11.46
C ILE A 29 1.68 5.10 10.51
N ALA A 30 1.85 4.84 9.27
CA ALA A 30 1.06 5.52 8.26
C ALA A 30 -0.09 4.73 7.63
N CYS A 31 -0.35 3.49 8.00
CA CYS A 31 -1.55 2.77 7.57
C CYS A 31 -2.67 2.85 8.62
N THR A 32 -2.92 4.03 9.18
CA THR A 32 -4.06 4.23 10.08
C THR A 32 -5.25 4.79 9.32
N SER A 33 -6.36 4.10 9.32
CA SER A 33 -7.61 4.52 8.71
C SER A 33 -8.67 4.83 9.76
N GLN A 34 -9.44 5.90 9.56
CA GLN A 34 -10.60 6.21 10.41
C GLN A 34 -11.87 5.45 9.99
N PRO A 35 -12.85 5.30 10.88
CA PRO A 35 -14.04 4.51 10.63
C PRO A 35 -14.84 5.01 9.42
N LEU A 36 -15.23 4.10 8.54
CA LEU A 36 -16.21 4.33 7.48
C LEU A 36 -17.61 4.37 8.09
N ASP A 37 -18.44 5.29 7.61
CA ASP A 37 -19.86 5.36 7.97
C ASP A 37 -20.59 4.08 7.49
N PRO A 38 -21.29 3.33 8.37
CA PRO A 38 -21.89 2.05 8.03
C PRO A 38 -23.14 2.13 7.14
N SER A 39 -23.48 3.28 6.56
CA SER A 39 -24.71 3.46 5.80
C SER A 39 -24.74 2.95 4.35
N ALA A 40 -23.70 2.29 3.85
CA ALA A 40 -23.72 1.62 2.54
C ALA A 40 -24.52 0.32 2.63
N THR A 41 -25.65 0.27 1.94
CA THR A 41 -26.61 -0.85 1.89
C THR A 41 -25.94 -2.15 1.43
N PRO A 42 -25.98 -3.26 2.19
CA PRO A 42 -25.34 -4.51 1.80
C PRO A 42 -26.22 -5.29 0.84
N ASN A 43 -25.63 -5.75 -0.25
CA ASN A 43 -26.23 -6.81 -1.06
C ASN A 43 -26.12 -8.15 -0.31
N ALA A 44 -27.21 -8.90 -0.27
CA ALA A 44 -27.44 -10.04 0.61
C ALA A 44 -26.48 -11.22 0.37
N ALA A 45 -25.92 -11.78 1.46
CA ALA A 45 -25.83 -13.21 1.80
C ALA A 45 -24.83 -13.56 2.92
N ALA A 46 -24.08 -12.66 3.50
CA ALA A 46 -23.32 -12.97 4.72
C ALA A 46 -24.07 -12.34 5.92
N GLY A 47 -24.38 -13.13 6.95
CA GLY A 47 -24.88 -12.60 8.21
C GLY A 47 -23.94 -11.56 8.81
N PRO A 48 -24.40 -10.76 9.78
CA PRO A 48 -23.60 -9.67 10.36
C PRO A 48 -22.26 -10.22 10.87
N VAL A 49 -21.15 -9.67 10.35
CA VAL A 49 -19.80 -10.04 10.79
C VAL A 49 -19.63 -9.57 12.23
N THR A 50 -19.31 -10.48 13.13
CA THR A 50 -18.91 -10.13 14.49
C THR A 50 -17.42 -9.81 14.50
N TRP A 51 -17.08 -8.64 14.99
CA TRP A 51 -15.70 -8.17 15.06
C TRP A 51 -15.13 -8.36 16.45
N ILE A 52 -13.84 -8.66 16.52
CA ILE A 52 -13.05 -8.65 17.76
C ILE A 52 -11.85 -7.74 17.54
N LYS A 53 -11.46 -7.00 18.56
CA LYS A 53 -10.27 -6.17 18.51
C LYS A 53 -9.03 -7.03 18.76
N TYR A 54 -8.18 -7.12 17.75
CA TYR A 54 -6.86 -7.73 17.87
C TYR A 54 -5.85 -6.67 18.27
N GLN A 55 -5.06 -6.96 19.28
CA GLN A 55 -3.94 -6.13 19.72
C GLN A 55 -2.64 -6.83 19.38
N ASP A 56 -1.67 -6.09 18.86
CA ASP A 56 -0.31 -6.58 18.62
C ASP A 56 0.25 -7.30 19.85
N PRO A 57 0.54 -8.61 19.77
CA PRO A 57 1.02 -9.37 20.91
C PRO A 57 2.50 -9.12 21.24
N ALA A 58 3.27 -8.59 20.28
CA ALA A 58 4.71 -8.41 20.40
C ALA A 58 5.06 -7.14 21.19
N GLU A 59 4.54 -6.00 20.79
CA GLU A 59 4.89 -4.69 21.33
C GLU A 59 3.69 -3.84 21.74
N GLN A 60 2.48 -4.31 21.52
CA GLN A 60 1.25 -3.53 21.70
C GLN A 60 1.25 -2.23 20.86
N ALA A 61 1.88 -2.32 19.68
CA ALA A 61 2.10 -1.18 18.81
C ALA A 61 0.83 -0.75 18.07
N PHE A 62 -0.07 -1.69 17.80
CA PHE A 62 -1.30 -1.41 17.06
C PHE A 62 -2.49 -2.26 17.53
N THR A 63 -3.67 -1.81 17.15
CA THR A 63 -4.92 -2.59 17.23
C THR A 63 -5.59 -2.59 15.87
N VAL A 64 -6.38 -3.63 15.60
CA VAL A 64 -7.19 -3.77 14.38
C VAL A 64 -8.40 -4.64 14.66
N ASP A 65 -9.54 -4.33 14.06
CA ASP A 65 -10.70 -5.21 14.11
C ASP A 65 -10.56 -6.35 13.12
N VAL A 66 -10.86 -7.55 13.60
CA VAL A 66 -10.75 -8.81 12.85
C VAL A 66 -12.03 -9.59 13.00
N PRO A 67 -12.47 -10.36 11.98
CA PRO A 67 -13.66 -11.18 12.11
C PRO A 67 -13.49 -12.25 13.18
N LYS A 68 -14.49 -12.41 14.05
CA LYS A 68 -14.47 -13.43 15.10
C LYS A 68 -14.32 -14.83 14.50
N GLY A 69 -13.41 -15.61 15.07
CA GLY A 69 -13.15 -16.99 14.65
C GLY A 69 -12.16 -17.15 13.51
N TRP A 70 -11.64 -16.04 12.96
CA TRP A 70 -10.55 -16.11 11.99
C TRP A 70 -9.22 -16.43 12.66
N LYS A 71 -8.36 -17.14 11.93
CA LYS A 71 -6.97 -17.32 12.34
C LYS A 71 -6.21 -16.05 12.07
N ILE A 72 -5.54 -15.52 13.11
CA ILE A 72 -4.71 -14.34 12.99
C ILE A 72 -3.29 -14.69 13.35
N THR A 73 -2.37 -14.20 12.55
CA THR A 73 -0.93 -14.18 12.84
C THR A 73 -0.41 -12.79 12.54
N GLY A 74 0.48 -12.29 13.37
CA GLY A 74 1.04 -10.96 13.16
C GLY A 74 1.54 -10.34 14.45
N GLY A 75 1.93 -9.10 14.35
CA GLY A 75 2.52 -8.31 15.40
C GLY A 75 3.49 -7.30 14.82
N THR A 76 4.24 -6.66 15.69
CA THR A 76 5.33 -5.77 15.30
C THR A 76 6.63 -6.56 15.21
N TYR A 77 7.24 -6.56 14.05
CA TYR A 77 8.54 -7.16 13.77
C TYR A 77 9.57 -6.04 13.59
N ARG A 78 10.82 -6.29 14.01
CA ARG A 78 11.86 -5.31 13.86
C ARG A 78 12.86 -5.70 12.79
N PHE A 79 12.98 -4.85 11.79
CA PHE A 79 14.04 -4.93 10.78
C PHE A 79 15.27 -4.15 11.27
N GLY A 80 16.02 -4.76 12.19
CA GLY A 80 16.98 -4.05 13.01
C GLY A 80 16.29 -3.36 14.22
N GLN A 81 17.06 -2.60 14.99
CA GLN A 81 16.52 -1.99 16.25
C GLN A 81 15.53 -0.84 15.97
N LEU A 82 15.65 -0.16 14.84
CA LEU A 82 15.03 1.13 14.57
C LEU A 82 13.93 1.07 13.49
N ASP A 83 13.66 -0.10 12.90
CA ASP A 83 12.66 -0.25 11.84
C ASP A 83 11.57 -1.24 12.27
N PRO A 84 10.58 -0.80 13.06
CA PRO A 84 9.44 -1.62 13.45
C PRO A 84 8.44 -1.74 12.30
N ARG A 85 7.99 -2.96 12.03
CA ARG A 85 7.07 -3.28 10.94
C ARG A 85 5.83 -3.99 11.45
N PRO A 86 4.67 -3.33 11.49
CA PRO A 86 3.42 -3.96 11.84
C PRO A 86 2.96 -4.88 10.70
N MET A 87 2.46 -6.05 11.06
CA MET A 87 1.81 -6.99 10.16
C MET A 87 0.62 -7.66 10.84
N ALA A 88 -0.47 -7.83 10.12
CA ALA A 88 -1.58 -8.69 10.51
C ALA A 88 -2.00 -9.54 9.30
N ASP A 89 -1.98 -10.85 9.47
CA ASP A 89 -2.35 -11.85 8.47
C ASP A 89 -3.58 -12.60 8.98
N MET A 90 -4.69 -12.55 8.25
CA MET A 90 -6.01 -13.00 8.69
C MET A 90 -6.56 -14.02 7.68
N ILE A 91 -6.81 -15.23 8.15
CA ILE A 91 -7.33 -16.32 7.31
C ILE A 91 -8.70 -16.75 7.81
N SER A 92 -9.68 -16.81 6.91
CA SER A 92 -11.02 -17.29 7.22
C SER A 92 -11.02 -18.75 7.69
N PRO A 93 -12.01 -19.19 8.53
CA PRO A 93 -12.06 -20.55 9.04
C PRO A 93 -12.12 -21.64 7.95
N ASP A 94 -12.69 -21.31 6.80
CA ASP A 94 -12.77 -22.20 5.64
C ASP A 94 -11.56 -22.08 4.69
N GLY A 95 -10.59 -21.20 5.00
CA GLY A 95 -9.39 -20.96 4.19
C GLY A 95 -9.64 -20.25 2.86
N LYS A 96 -10.86 -19.81 2.60
CA LYS A 96 -11.23 -19.20 1.30
C LYS A 96 -10.91 -17.73 1.17
N ILE A 97 -10.59 -17.04 2.27
CA ILE A 97 -10.15 -15.65 2.29
C ILE A 97 -8.89 -15.56 3.14
N ASP A 98 -7.85 -14.94 2.59
CA ASP A 98 -6.60 -14.58 3.28
C ASP A 98 -6.35 -13.10 3.04
N ILE A 99 -6.34 -12.30 4.11
CA ILE A 99 -6.11 -10.85 4.09
C ILE A 99 -4.84 -10.55 4.86
N ARG A 100 -3.95 -9.74 4.26
CA ARG A 100 -2.72 -9.28 4.92
C ARG A 100 -2.63 -7.76 4.92
N LEU A 101 -2.34 -7.21 6.09
CA LEU A 101 -2.02 -5.81 6.31
C LEU A 101 -0.53 -5.71 6.69
N GLY A 102 0.25 -4.97 5.91
CA GLY A 102 1.70 -4.93 6.04
C GLY A 102 2.40 -6.23 5.65
N ASP A 103 3.72 -6.20 5.54
CA ASP A 103 4.55 -7.41 5.43
C ASP A 103 5.97 -7.11 5.92
N TYR A 104 6.37 -7.75 7.00
CA TYR A 104 7.68 -7.52 7.60
C TYR A 104 8.83 -8.11 6.77
N HIS A 105 8.55 -8.99 5.81
CA HIS A 105 9.57 -9.52 4.92
C HIS A 105 10.03 -8.52 3.84
N VAL A 106 9.30 -7.42 3.66
CA VAL A 106 9.68 -6.39 2.69
C VAL A 106 10.77 -5.50 3.31
N PRO A 107 12.03 -5.57 2.86
CA PRO A 107 13.11 -4.77 3.43
C PRO A 107 13.04 -3.30 3.00
N PRO A 108 13.78 -2.40 3.65
CA PRO A 108 14.13 -1.11 3.08
C PRO A 108 15.09 -1.31 1.91
N PHE A 109 15.04 -0.41 0.93
CA PHE A 109 15.83 -0.54 -0.30
C PHE A 109 16.76 0.67 -0.48
N SER A 110 17.93 0.40 -1.07
CA SER A 110 18.85 1.44 -1.53
C SER A 110 19.05 1.33 -3.03
N THR A 111 19.02 2.47 -3.73
CA THR A 111 19.19 2.47 -5.19
C THR A 111 20.62 2.10 -5.55
N LEU A 112 20.77 1.32 -6.64
CA LEU A 112 22.06 0.96 -7.18
C LEU A 112 22.67 2.18 -7.89
N THR A 113 23.74 2.74 -7.31
CA THR A 113 24.47 3.88 -7.90
C THR A 113 25.67 3.41 -8.74
N PRO A 114 26.19 4.23 -9.68
CA PRO A 114 27.41 3.90 -10.41
C PRO A 114 28.59 3.57 -9.50
N THR A 115 28.72 4.25 -8.37
CA THR A 115 29.75 3.99 -7.35
C THR A 115 29.59 2.59 -6.76
N LEU A 116 28.37 2.20 -6.36
CA LEU A 116 28.12 0.86 -5.83
C LEU A 116 28.35 -0.22 -6.89
N MET A 117 27.98 0.02 -8.15
CA MET A 117 28.27 -0.88 -9.26
C MET A 117 29.78 -1.08 -9.46
N GLY A 118 30.55 0.00 -9.39
CA GLY A 118 32.03 -0.03 -9.48
C GLY A 118 32.68 -0.84 -8.35
N LEU A 119 32.04 -0.88 -7.16
CA LEU A 119 32.45 -1.67 -6.00
C LEU A 119 31.96 -3.13 -6.06
N GLY A 120 31.30 -3.54 -7.14
CA GLY A 120 30.85 -4.92 -7.33
C GLY A 120 29.44 -5.22 -6.80
N TRP A 121 28.73 -4.22 -6.25
CA TRP A 121 27.36 -4.39 -5.80
C TRP A 121 26.40 -4.61 -6.98
N ARG A 122 25.36 -5.38 -6.73
CA ARG A 122 24.31 -5.70 -7.72
C ARG A 122 22.93 -5.60 -7.04
N GLU A 123 21.90 -5.47 -7.87
CA GLU A 123 20.51 -5.57 -7.40
C GLU A 123 20.26 -6.93 -6.71
N GLY A 124 19.52 -6.92 -5.62
CA GLY A 124 19.27 -8.09 -4.78
C GLY A 124 20.31 -8.33 -3.67
N HIS A 125 21.47 -7.68 -3.69
CA HIS A 125 22.45 -7.84 -2.62
C HIS A 125 21.96 -7.21 -1.31
N PRO A 126 22.16 -7.89 -0.17
CA PRO A 126 21.98 -7.28 1.14
C PRO A 126 22.89 -6.05 1.27
N TYR A 127 22.36 -4.96 1.79
CA TYR A 127 23.08 -3.71 1.94
C TYR A 127 22.77 -3.06 3.28
N SER A 128 23.79 -2.84 4.08
CA SER A 128 23.66 -2.20 5.39
C SER A 128 24.60 -1.00 5.44
N PRO A 129 24.16 0.20 5.01
CA PRO A 129 24.99 1.38 5.06
C PRO A 129 25.35 1.67 6.52
N ARG A 130 26.64 1.64 6.83
CA ARG A 130 27.21 1.89 8.16
C ARG A 130 26.71 0.95 9.26
N GLY A 131 26.17 -0.23 8.92
CA GLY A 131 25.65 -1.19 9.91
C GLY A 131 24.37 -0.77 10.62
N LEU A 132 23.71 0.29 10.18
CA LEU A 132 22.55 0.87 10.89
C LEU A 132 21.20 0.25 10.49
N ALA A 133 21.08 -0.21 9.26
CA ALA A 133 19.85 -0.84 8.78
C ALA A 133 20.21 -2.00 7.84
N GLN A 134 19.50 -3.11 7.99
CA GLN A 134 19.58 -4.18 7.02
C GLN A 134 18.61 -3.86 5.89
N GLY A 135 19.12 -3.70 4.67
CA GLY A 135 18.33 -3.42 3.49
C GLY A 135 18.79 -4.24 2.31
N VAL A 136 18.23 -3.97 1.16
CA VAL A 136 18.57 -4.63 -0.10
C VAL A 136 18.81 -3.56 -1.17
N ILE A 137 19.79 -3.78 -2.02
CA ILE A 137 19.99 -2.94 -3.20
C ILE A 137 18.89 -3.26 -4.21
N ALA A 138 18.09 -2.27 -4.57
CA ALA A 138 17.11 -2.41 -5.63
C ALA A 138 16.84 -1.05 -6.29
N ASN A 139 16.67 -1.06 -7.59
CA ASN A 139 16.19 0.10 -8.33
C ASN A 139 14.77 0.48 -7.83
N TYR A 140 14.48 1.78 -7.80
CA TYR A 140 13.17 2.25 -7.38
C TYR A 140 12.07 1.66 -8.26
N ARG A 141 11.04 1.14 -7.61
CA ARG A 141 9.83 0.63 -8.24
C ARG A 141 8.64 1.49 -7.82
N PRO A 142 7.95 2.13 -8.76
CA PRO A 142 6.67 2.78 -8.47
C PRO A 142 5.67 1.81 -7.87
N GLY A 143 4.71 2.32 -7.06
CA GLY A 143 3.78 1.52 -6.29
C GLY A 143 3.09 0.41 -7.08
N TRP A 144 2.63 0.70 -8.31
CA TRP A 144 1.99 -0.31 -9.17
C TRP A 144 2.95 -1.40 -9.65
N VAL A 145 4.23 -1.06 -9.93
CA VAL A 145 5.24 -2.06 -10.31
C VAL A 145 5.63 -2.91 -9.11
N PHE A 146 5.76 -2.27 -7.93
CA PHE A 146 6.04 -3.01 -6.70
C PHE A 146 4.88 -3.94 -6.34
N ALA A 147 3.62 -3.48 -6.45
CA ALA A 147 2.44 -4.29 -6.17
C ALA A 147 2.40 -5.55 -7.05
N ASP A 148 2.78 -5.44 -8.34
CA ASP A 148 2.86 -6.59 -9.24
C ASP A 148 3.95 -7.57 -8.81
N VAL A 149 5.16 -7.09 -8.57
CA VAL A 149 6.28 -7.97 -8.13
C VAL A 149 5.98 -8.65 -6.80
N TYR A 150 5.39 -7.93 -5.86
CA TYR A 150 4.98 -8.47 -4.57
C TYR A 150 3.86 -9.51 -4.73
N GLY A 151 2.84 -9.21 -5.53
CA GLY A 151 1.71 -10.10 -5.78
C GLY A 151 2.16 -11.42 -6.43
N GLN A 152 3.03 -11.36 -7.43
CA GLN A 152 3.64 -12.53 -8.03
C GLN A 152 4.39 -13.37 -6.99
N GLY A 153 5.20 -12.75 -6.13
CA GLY A 153 5.92 -13.45 -5.06
C GLY A 153 4.99 -14.08 -4.02
N ARG A 154 3.97 -13.33 -3.56
CA ARG A 154 3.04 -13.77 -2.52
C ARG A 154 2.13 -14.90 -2.97
N PHE A 155 1.58 -14.81 -4.18
CA PHE A 155 0.50 -15.71 -4.61
C PHE A 155 0.96 -16.88 -5.47
N SER A 156 2.20 -16.88 -5.97
CA SER A 156 2.73 -17.93 -6.85
C SER A 156 2.66 -19.35 -6.26
N SER A 157 2.79 -19.48 -4.93
CA SER A 157 2.69 -20.78 -4.26
C SER A 157 1.25 -21.26 -4.07
N GLN A 158 0.26 -20.37 -4.15
CA GLN A 158 -1.15 -20.65 -3.94
C GLN A 158 -1.90 -20.84 -5.27
N CYS A 159 -1.37 -20.27 -6.36
CA CYS A 159 -1.94 -20.27 -7.68
C CYS A 159 -1.17 -21.21 -8.62
N GLN A 160 -1.86 -22.10 -9.32
CA GLN A 160 -1.27 -22.88 -10.41
C GLN A 160 -0.96 -21.96 -11.60
N HIS A 161 -1.88 -21.05 -11.90
CA HIS A 161 -1.70 -19.98 -12.88
C HIS A 161 -2.19 -18.65 -12.29
N LEU A 162 -1.32 -17.66 -12.29
CA LEU A 162 -1.62 -16.30 -11.85
C LEU A 162 -1.69 -15.39 -13.08
N HIS A 163 -2.89 -14.89 -13.38
CA HIS A 163 -3.16 -14.06 -14.54
C HIS A 163 -3.42 -12.62 -14.13
N LEU A 164 -2.57 -11.69 -14.58
CA LEU A 164 -2.77 -10.27 -14.38
C LEU A 164 -4.06 -9.80 -15.07
N LYS A 165 -5.01 -9.25 -14.31
CA LYS A 165 -6.26 -8.69 -14.81
C LYS A 165 -6.19 -7.18 -14.94
N SER A 166 -5.62 -6.53 -13.96
CA SER A 166 -5.51 -5.07 -13.92
C SER A 166 -4.24 -4.67 -13.15
N MET A 167 -3.55 -3.66 -13.64
CA MET A 167 -2.47 -2.97 -12.95
C MET A 167 -2.62 -1.48 -13.25
N LYS A 168 -2.79 -0.66 -12.22
CA LYS A 168 -2.99 0.78 -12.39
C LYS A 168 -2.41 1.59 -11.24
N LYS A 169 -2.23 2.87 -11.49
CA LYS A 169 -1.94 3.84 -10.44
C LYS A 169 -3.16 3.97 -9.52
N ALA A 170 -2.91 4.16 -8.25
CA ALA A 170 -3.93 4.38 -7.24
C ALA A 170 -3.69 5.71 -6.52
N GLU A 171 -4.70 6.18 -5.80
CA GLU A 171 -4.55 7.31 -4.91
C GLU A 171 -3.68 6.97 -3.72
N LEU A 172 -2.96 7.94 -3.20
CA LEU A 172 -2.14 7.78 -2.01
C LEU A 172 -3.02 7.69 -0.75
N MET A 173 -2.80 6.68 0.05
CA MET A 173 -3.41 6.57 1.39
C MET A 173 -2.71 7.48 2.40
N ILE A 174 -1.43 7.74 2.16
CA ILE A 174 -0.56 8.51 3.05
C ILE A 174 -0.09 9.76 2.32
N PRO A 175 -0.16 10.94 2.96
CA PRO A 175 0.43 12.14 2.39
C PRO A 175 1.93 11.95 2.12
N PRO A 176 2.43 12.39 0.96
CA PRO A 176 3.85 12.27 0.65
C PRO A 176 4.68 13.10 1.65
N ALA A 177 5.77 12.54 2.15
CA ALA A 177 6.71 13.29 2.97
C ALA A 177 7.42 14.36 2.13
N ALA A 178 7.82 15.46 2.77
CA ALA A 178 8.57 16.50 2.12
C ALA A 178 9.87 15.96 1.48
N ASN A 179 10.19 16.43 0.29
CA ASN A 179 11.39 16.05 -0.48
C ASN A 179 11.45 14.55 -0.84
N SER A 180 10.28 13.91 -0.95
CA SER A 180 10.18 12.52 -1.41
C SER A 180 9.30 12.41 -2.65
N GLN A 181 9.55 11.36 -3.43
CA GLN A 181 8.64 10.93 -4.50
C GLN A 181 7.84 9.74 -3.98
N THR A 182 6.52 9.92 -3.85
CA THR A 182 5.62 8.84 -3.42
C THR A 182 4.69 8.47 -4.57
N THR A 183 4.48 7.19 -4.76
CA THR A 183 3.57 6.66 -5.76
C THR A 183 2.78 5.49 -5.18
N ALA A 184 1.53 5.37 -5.58
CA ALA A 184 0.69 4.23 -5.22
C ALA A 184 0.23 3.48 -6.46
N GLY A 185 -0.12 2.21 -6.26
CA GLY A 185 -0.72 1.40 -7.29
C GLY A 185 -1.39 0.15 -6.76
N GLU A 186 -2.27 -0.37 -7.58
CA GLU A 186 -3.01 -1.58 -7.28
C GLU A 186 -2.95 -2.58 -8.43
N VAL A 187 -3.00 -3.86 -8.08
CA VAL A 187 -2.94 -4.97 -9.01
C VAL A 187 -4.00 -6.00 -8.64
N VAL A 188 -4.72 -6.48 -9.65
CA VAL A 188 -5.70 -7.56 -9.53
C VAL A 188 -5.27 -8.74 -10.39
N TYR A 189 -5.35 -9.93 -9.83
CA TYR A 189 -5.09 -11.17 -10.55
C TYR A 189 -6.31 -12.09 -10.51
N ALA A 190 -6.49 -12.86 -11.59
CA ALA A 190 -7.20 -14.13 -11.52
C ALA A 190 -6.19 -15.23 -11.20
N CYS A 191 -6.56 -16.14 -10.34
CA CYS A 191 -5.73 -17.23 -9.85
C CYS A 191 -6.49 -18.53 -10.03
N ASP A 192 -5.91 -19.47 -10.77
CA ASP A 192 -6.38 -20.84 -10.83
C ASP A 192 -5.70 -21.62 -9.70
N SER A 193 -6.46 -22.13 -8.77
CA SER A 193 -5.97 -22.94 -7.66
C SER A 193 -6.62 -24.31 -7.62
N ALA A 194 -6.06 -25.24 -6.86
CA ALA A 194 -6.64 -26.57 -6.65
C ALA A 194 -8.04 -26.52 -6.00
N SER A 195 -8.37 -25.44 -5.28
CA SER A 195 -9.68 -25.21 -4.66
C SER A 195 -10.67 -24.47 -5.55
N GLY A 196 -10.31 -24.19 -6.80
CA GLY A 196 -11.13 -23.45 -7.77
C GLY A 196 -10.60 -22.04 -8.06
N PRO A 197 -11.35 -21.25 -8.84
CA PRO A 197 -10.94 -19.91 -9.23
C PRO A 197 -10.91 -18.96 -8.04
N GLN A 198 -9.86 -18.15 -7.97
CA GLN A 198 -9.65 -17.14 -6.94
C GLN A 198 -9.34 -15.77 -7.57
N VAL A 199 -9.55 -14.73 -6.79
CA VAL A 199 -9.12 -13.36 -7.08
C VAL A 199 -8.08 -12.97 -6.05
N ALA A 200 -6.96 -12.42 -6.52
CA ALA A 200 -5.95 -11.85 -5.66
C ALA A 200 -5.77 -10.35 -5.95
N TYR A 201 -5.51 -9.59 -4.90
CA TYR A 201 -5.38 -8.14 -4.94
C TYR A 201 -4.19 -7.69 -4.11
N VAL A 202 -3.49 -6.69 -4.60
CA VAL A 202 -2.42 -5.99 -3.88
C VAL A 202 -2.57 -4.49 -4.10
N TYR A 203 -2.44 -3.74 -3.02
CA TYR A 203 -2.17 -2.30 -3.04
C TYR A 203 -0.81 -2.05 -2.41
N ALA A 204 -0.02 -1.17 -3.01
CA ALA A 204 1.25 -0.74 -2.45
C ALA A 204 1.51 0.74 -2.69
N GLU A 205 2.06 1.39 -1.66
CA GLU A 205 2.69 2.71 -1.76
C GLU A 205 4.19 2.59 -1.60
N THR A 206 4.92 3.23 -2.48
CA THR A 206 6.38 3.28 -2.43
C THR A 206 6.85 4.72 -2.37
N GLN A 207 7.82 4.98 -1.51
CA GLN A 207 8.40 6.30 -1.33
C GLN A 207 9.90 6.27 -1.54
N LEU A 208 10.39 7.12 -2.43
CA LEU A 208 11.79 7.34 -2.71
C LEU A 208 12.24 8.66 -2.11
N THR A 209 13.30 8.62 -1.32
CA THR A 209 13.99 9.83 -0.81
C THR A 209 15.42 9.85 -1.31
N MET A 210 15.83 10.99 -1.87
CA MET A 210 17.19 11.20 -2.37
C MET A 210 18.02 11.94 -1.34
N MET A 211 19.16 11.38 -0.95
CA MET A 211 20.13 12.00 -0.04
C MET A 211 21.53 11.91 -0.61
N GLN A 212 22.14 13.06 -0.93
CA GLN A 212 23.52 13.12 -1.41
C GLN A 212 23.82 12.19 -2.60
N GLY A 213 22.87 12.05 -3.52
CA GLY A 213 23.02 11.21 -4.73
C GLY A 213 22.73 9.72 -4.52
N VAL A 214 22.39 9.30 -3.31
CA VAL A 214 21.91 7.93 -3.02
C VAL A 214 20.42 7.97 -2.75
N GLY A 215 19.66 7.15 -3.46
CA GLY A 215 18.22 6.96 -3.20
C GLY A 215 18.01 5.87 -2.17
N THR A 216 17.16 6.15 -1.19
CA THR A 216 16.59 5.14 -0.30
C THR A 216 15.09 5.10 -0.53
N TRP A 217 14.52 3.91 -0.66
CA TRP A 217 13.09 3.80 -0.85
C TRP A 217 12.48 2.70 0.03
N LEU A 218 11.22 2.92 0.38
CA LEU A 218 10.45 2.11 1.31
C LEU A 218 9.08 1.82 0.72
N VAL A 219 8.47 0.75 1.18
CA VAL A 219 7.04 0.50 1.02
C VAL A 219 6.35 1.05 2.26
N THR A 220 5.62 2.13 2.08
CA THR A 220 5.00 2.89 3.17
C THR A 220 3.62 2.37 3.55
N CYS A 221 2.88 1.86 2.57
CA CYS A 221 1.62 1.15 2.80
C CYS A 221 1.55 -0.09 1.91
N LEU A 222 1.14 -1.21 2.48
CA LEU A 222 1.00 -2.47 1.77
C LEU A 222 -0.15 -3.26 2.37
N TYR A 223 -1.10 -3.63 1.53
CA TYR A 223 -2.12 -4.60 1.91
C TYR A 223 -2.55 -5.44 0.71
N SER A 224 -3.06 -6.61 1.00
CA SER A 224 -3.38 -7.57 -0.04
C SER A 224 -4.42 -8.57 0.45
N PHE A 225 -5.11 -9.19 -0.47
CA PHE A 225 -5.90 -10.38 -0.18
C PHE A 225 -5.85 -11.38 -1.32
N ILE A 226 -6.17 -12.63 -1.02
CA ILE A 226 -6.59 -13.64 -1.97
C ILE A 226 -7.88 -14.27 -1.46
N ALA A 227 -8.86 -14.46 -2.33
CA ALA A 227 -10.15 -15.01 -1.98
C ALA A 227 -10.71 -15.85 -3.11
N SER A 228 -11.57 -16.85 -2.77
CA SER A 228 -12.37 -17.53 -3.79
C SER A 228 -13.21 -16.49 -4.55
N GLN A 229 -13.41 -16.72 -5.85
CA GLN A 229 -14.05 -15.74 -6.73
C GLN A 229 -15.45 -15.33 -6.25
N ASP A 230 -16.23 -16.27 -5.70
CA ASP A 230 -17.56 -16.04 -5.13
C ASP A 230 -17.54 -15.19 -3.85
N ARG A 231 -16.40 -15.12 -3.14
CA ARG A 231 -16.22 -14.33 -1.90
C ARG A 231 -15.33 -13.11 -2.06
N SER A 232 -14.92 -12.77 -3.26
CA SER A 232 -13.99 -11.66 -3.50
C SER A 232 -14.52 -10.31 -3.01
N GLN A 233 -15.80 -10.01 -3.21
CA GLN A 233 -16.44 -8.78 -2.71
C GLN A 233 -16.54 -8.76 -1.17
N GLU A 234 -16.76 -9.92 -0.55
CA GLU A 234 -16.70 -10.03 0.91
C GLU A 234 -15.29 -9.72 1.41
N ALA A 235 -14.25 -10.28 0.76
CA ALA A 235 -12.86 -10.01 1.11
C ALA A 235 -12.52 -8.51 1.04
N VAL A 236 -13.00 -7.79 0.02
CA VAL A 236 -12.85 -6.34 -0.09
C VAL A 236 -13.48 -5.62 1.09
N LYS A 237 -14.74 -5.93 1.45
CA LYS A 237 -15.43 -5.30 2.58
C LYS A 237 -14.71 -5.54 3.90
N LEU A 238 -14.24 -6.77 4.13
CA LEU A 238 -13.50 -7.14 5.33
C LEU A 238 -12.15 -6.42 5.40
N LEU A 239 -11.41 -6.38 4.29
CA LEU A 239 -10.16 -5.64 4.18
C LEU A 239 -10.36 -4.16 4.51
N MET A 240 -11.35 -3.51 3.89
CA MET A 240 -11.62 -2.08 4.09
C MET A 240 -12.02 -1.79 5.54
N HIS A 241 -12.83 -2.65 6.17
CA HIS A 241 -13.14 -2.49 7.60
C HIS A 241 -11.87 -2.61 8.46
N SER A 242 -11.06 -3.65 8.26
CA SER A 242 -9.83 -3.83 9.03
C SER A 242 -8.86 -2.66 8.84
N LEU A 243 -8.72 -2.13 7.61
CA LEU A 243 -7.94 -0.92 7.35
C LEU A 243 -8.50 0.30 8.10
N SER A 244 -9.84 0.45 8.13
CA SER A 244 -10.51 1.58 8.80
C SER A 244 -10.37 1.56 10.32
N THR A 245 -10.12 0.41 10.90
CA THR A 245 -9.99 0.23 12.35
C THR A 245 -8.55 0.00 12.82
N PHE A 246 -7.62 -0.06 11.86
CA PHE A 246 -6.19 -0.16 12.19
C PHE A 246 -5.71 1.12 12.84
N ALA A 247 -5.23 1.02 14.06
CA ALA A 247 -4.77 2.16 14.85
C ALA A 247 -3.46 1.86 15.56
N MET A 248 -2.48 2.75 15.39
CA MET A 248 -1.24 2.70 16.15
C MET A 248 -1.47 3.18 17.58
N SER A 249 -0.72 2.62 18.53
CA SER A 249 -0.75 3.01 19.93
C SER A 249 0.09 4.26 20.15
N GLU A 250 -0.53 5.36 20.56
CA GLU A 250 0.16 6.61 20.90
C GLU A 250 1.26 6.39 21.96
N GLN A 251 0.98 5.53 22.93
CA GLN A 251 1.95 5.21 23.97
C GLN A 251 3.16 4.46 23.40
N TRP A 252 2.95 3.57 22.44
CA TRP A 252 4.03 2.87 21.77
C TRP A 252 4.86 3.83 20.90
N GLU A 253 4.20 4.69 20.14
CA GLU A 253 4.85 5.72 19.34
C GLU A 253 5.72 6.64 20.20
N TYR A 254 5.20 7.10 21.32
CA TYR A 254 5.96 7.90 22.28
C TYR A 254 7.20 7.17 22.79
N ARG A 255 7.08 5.87 23.12
CA ARG A 255 8.24 5.06 23.51
C ARG A 255 9.28 4.94 22.40
N GLN A 256 8.85 4.75 21.13
CA GLN A 256 9.78 4.70 20.01
C GLN A 256 10.57 6.00 19.85
N LEU A 257 9.89 7.12 20.00
CA LEU A 257 10.52 8.44 19.93
C LEU A 257 11.55 8.64 21.07
N GLN A 258 11.26 8.18 22.26
CA GLN A 258 12.23 8.24 23.37
C GLN A 258 13.45 7.32 23.17
N LEU A 259 13.24 6.11 22.67
CA LEU A 259 14.31 5.16 22.39
C LEU A 259 15.28 5.66 21.30
N ASN A 260 14.80 6.44 20.36
CA ASN A 260 15.61 7.00 19.28
C ASN A 260 16.43 8.24 19.68
N GLY A 261 16.35 8.66 20.95
CA GLY A 261 17.26 9.59 21.57
C GLY A 261 17.06 11.06 21.20
N GLN A 262 17.96 11.89 21.72
CA GLN A 262 17.96 13.36 21.71
C GLN A 262 17.85 14.07 20.34
N ALA A 263 17.92 13.32 19.23
CA ALA A 263 17.60 13.81 17.89
C ALA A 263 16.12 14.17 17.72
N SER A 264 15.27 13.70 18.61
CA SER A 264 13.82 13.60 18.43
C SER A 264 13.04 14.84 18.86
N GLY A 265 13.58 15.76 19.61
CA GLY A 265 12.80 16.90 20.12
C GLY A 265 12.24 17.82 19.02
N GLN A 266 12.97 17.99 17.93
CA GLN A 266 12.50 18.72 16.75
C GLN A 266 11.53 17.86 15.94
N ILE A 267 11.89 16.60 15.74
CA ILE A 267 11.11 15.61 15.00
C ILE A 267 9.75 15.36 15.70
N MET A 268 9.70 15.38 17.03
CA MET A 268 8.46 15.25 17.80
C MET A 268 7.49 16.40 17.54
N ARG A 269 7.97 17.62 17.51
CA ARG A 269 7.13 18.79 17.22
C ARG A 269 6.58 18.72 15.80
N ASP A 270 7.44 18.39 14.84
CA ASP A 270 7.06 18.23 13.45
C ASP A 270 6.12 17.03 13.27
N PHE A 271 6.30 15.98 14.03
CA PHE A 271 5.44 14.80 14.05
C PHE A 271 4.03 15.10 14.56
N HIS A 272 3.89 15.76 15.72
CA HIS A 272 2.57 16.13 16.24
C HIS A 272 1.84 17.10 15.31
N GLN A 273 2.55 18.03 14.69
CA GLN A 273 1.98 18.93 13.68
C GLN A 273 1.58 18.18 12.41
N ASN A 274 2.38 17.21 11.97
CA ASN A 274 2.09 16.38 10.82
C ASN A 274 0.94 15.39 11.11
N MET A 275 0.87 14.80 12.30
CA MET A 275 -0.23 13.90 12.69
C MET A 275 -1.56 14.65 12.75
N ALA A 276 -1.58 15.88 13.27
CA ALA A 276 -2.80 16.69 13.25
C ALA A 276 -3.20 17.05 11.81
N ALA A 277 -2.23 17.37 10.95
CA ALA A 277 -2.47 17.63 9.54
C ALA A 277 -2.92 16.37 8.79
N ILE A 278 -2.30 15.22 9.06
CA ILE A 278 -2.67 13.90 8.53
C ILE A 278 -4.10 13.55 8.94
N GLN A 279 -4.46 13.75 10.21
CA GLN A 279 -5.79 13.46 10.71
C GLN A 279 -6.86 14.37 10.09
N GLN A 280 -6.56 15.67 9.88
CA GLN A 280 -7.45 16.59 9.17
C GLN A 280 -7.55 16.28 7.67
N ASP A 281 -6.46 15.89 7.05
CA ASP A 281 -6.44 15.54 5.62
C ASP A 281 -7.12 14.20 5.38
N PHE A 282 -6.99 13.28 6.32
CA PHE A 282 -7.70 11.98 6.29
C PHE A 282 -9.22 12.15 6.46
N GLN A 283 -9.68 13.05 7.34
CA GLN A 283 -11.11 13.37 7.42
C GLN A 283 -11.67 13.96 6.10
N ARG A 284 -10.86 14.69 5.35
CA ARG A 284 -11.20 15.15 3.99
C ARG A 284 -11.18 14.03 2.97
N ARG A 285 -10.37 12.97 3.19
CA ARG A 285 -10.20 11.83 2.27
C ARG A 285 -11.09 10.64 2.59
N SER A 286 -11.98 10.72 3.58
CA SER A 286 -12.96 9.63 3.81
C SER A 286 -13.87 9.42 2.59
N ALA A 287 -14.07 10.46 1.76
CA ALA A 287 -14.63 10.32 0.42
C ALA A 287 -13.71 9.52 -0.53
N ALA A 288 -12.37 9.62 -0.38
CA ALA A 288 -11.41 8.88 -1.20
C ALA A 288 -11.37 7.38 -0.87
N SER A 289 -11.65 6.98 0.37
CA SER A 289 -11.75 5.55 0.70
C SER A 289 -12.97 4.89 0.06
N GLN A 290 -14.07 5.63 -0.14
CA GLN A 290 -15.21 5.14 -0.90
C GLN A 290 -14.85 5.00 -2.40
N SER A 291 -14.17 5.99 -2.98
CA SER A 291 -13.71 5.92 -4.38
C SER A 291 -12.72 4.77 -4.60
N GLN A 292 -11.88 4.48 -3.60
CA GLN A 292 -10.95 3.36 -3.65
C GLN A 292 -11.66 2.01 -3.54
N PHE A 293 -12.67 1.90 -2.66
CA PHE A 293 -13.56 0.73 -2.61
C PHE A 293 -14.22 0.51 -3.97
N ASP A 294 -14.82 1.54 -4.55
CA ASP A 294 -15.47 1.49 -5.85
C ASP A 294 -14.47 1.13 -6.97
N SER A 295 -13.23 1.60 -6.87
CA SER A 295 -12.16 1.25 -7.81
C SER A 295 -11.78 -0.23 -7.73
N ILE A 296 -11.60 -0.76 -6.52
CA ILE A 296 -11.32 -2.19 -6.30
C ILE A 296 -12.49 -3.05 -6.79
N ASP A 297 -13.72 -2.67 -6.45
CA ASP A 297 -14.92 -3.40 -6.88
C ASP A 297 -15.05 -3.42 -8.41
N ARG A 298 -14.82 -2.27 -9.07
CA ARG A 298 -14.79 -2.22 -10.54
C ARG A 298 -13.70 -3.09 -11.14
N ALA A 299 -12.49 -3.04 -10.58
CA ALA A 299 -11.37 -3.87 -11.05
C ALA A 299 -11.66 -5.37 -10.92
N ILE A 300 -12.28 -5.79 -9.81
CA ILE A 300 -12.69 -7.19 -9.58
C ILE A 300 -13.77 -7.60 -10.59
N ARG A 301 -14.75 -6.73 -10.85
CA ARG A 301 -15.81 -6.99 -11.86
C ARG A 301 -15.31 -6.91 -13.29
N GLY A 302 -14.07 -6.45 -13.53
CA GLY A 302 -13.49 -6.27 -14.86
C GLY A 302 -14.16 -5.12 -15.64
N VAL A 303 -14.62 -4.09 -14.95
CA VAL A 303 -15.19 -2.88 -15.54
C VAL A 303 -14.35 -1.67 -15.22
N ASP A 304 -14.41 -0.67 -16.09
CA ASP A 304 -13.78 0.63 -15.87
C ASP A 304 -14.81 1.77 -16.05
N LEU A 305 -14.48 2.94 -15.53
CA LEU A 305 -15.34 4.10 -15.61
C LEU A 305 -14.94 4.96 -16.80
N THR A 306 -15.91 5.26 -17.65
CA THR A 306 -15.72 6.14 -18.80
C THR A 306 -16.69 7.31 -18.74
N THR A 307 -16.32 8.43 -19.34
CA THR A 307 -17.18 9.60 -19.44
C THR A 307 -17.66 9.77 -20.88
N ASP A 308 -18.97 9.89 -21.04
CA ASP A 308 -19.57 10.27 -22.29
C ASP A 308 -19.29 11.75 -22.56
N SER A 309 -18.62 12.05 -23.68
CA SER A 309 -18.24 13.40 -24.06
C SER A 309 -19.40 14.31 -24.47
N ILE A 310 -20.59 13.72 -24.72
CA ILE A 310 -21.77 14.47 -25.14
C ILE A 310 -22.64 14.86 -23.97
N ASP A 311 -22.97 13.92 -23.08
CA ASP A 311 -23.87 14.17 -21.95
C ASP A 311 -23.17 14.32 -20.60
N GLY A 312 -21.84 14.10 -20.56
CA GLY A 312 -21.01 14.19 -19.35
C GLY A 312 -21.26 13.07 -18.33
N LYS A 313 -22.11 12.09 -18.65
CA LYS A 313 -22.42 10.99 -17.70
C LYS A 313 -21.31 9.97 -17.67
N GLN A 314 -21.07 9.47 -16.48
CA GLN A 314 -20.16 8.35 -16.25
C GLN A 314 -20.88 7.03 -16.51
N ARG A 315 -20.19 6.10 -17.17
CA ARG A 315 -20.70 4.77 -17.49
C ARG A 315 -19.63 3.72 -17.22
N GLU A 316 -20.03 2.60 -16.65
CA GLU A 316 -19.14 1.44 -16.52
C GLU A 316 -19.07 0.67 -17.83
N VAL A 317 -17.86 0.32 -18.24
CA VAL A 317 -17.59 -0.43 -19.47
C VAL A 317 -16.72 -1.64 -19.16
N TRP A 318 -16.92 -2.74 -19.89
CA TRP A 318 -16.15 -3.96 -19.73
C TRP A 318 -14.71 -3.80 -20.25
N THR A 319 -13.69 -4.18 -19.47
CA THR A 319 -12.27 -3.99 -19.84
C THR A 319 -11.64 -5.21 -20.51
N GLY A 320 -12.35 -6.34 -20.58
CA GLY A 320 -11.78 -7.64 -20.95
C GLY A 320 -11.52 -7.87 -22.44
N THR A 321 -11.99 -6.99 -23.32
CA THR A 321 -11.94 -7.21 -24.78
C THR A 321 -10.82 -6.47 -25.49
N GLY A 322 -10.24 -5.44 -24.89
CA GLY A 322 -9.27 -4.56 -25.53
C GLY A 322 -9.85 -3.68 -26.65
N ASN A 323 -11.17 -3.68 -26.82
CA ASN A 323 -11.88 -2.90 -27.81
C ASN A 323 -12.12 -1.45 -27.33
N THR A 324 -12.58 -0.62 -28.28
CA THR A 324 -13.08 0.72 -27.98
C THR A 324 -14.55 0.65 -27.57
N HIS A 325 -14.95 1.43 -26.58
CA HIS A 325 -16.33 1.54 -26.14
C HIS A 325 -17.02 2.71 -26.80
N TRP A 326 -18.24 2.49 -27.25
CA TRP A 326 -19.05 3.43 -27.99
C TRP A 326 -20.44 3.57 -27.38
N ILE A 327 -21.07 4.72 -27.54
CA ILE A 327 -22.51 4.89 -27.32
C ILE A 327 -23.18 4.89 -28.70
N ASN A 328 -24.12 3.98 -28.91
CA ASN A 328 -24.91 3.92 -30.15
C ASN A 328 -26.10 4.91 -30.13
N GLY A 329 -26.77 5.04 -31.26
CA GLY A 329 -27.92 5.92 -31.39
C GLY A 329 -29.12 5.58 -30.50
N LEU A 330 -29.11 4.41 -29.82
CA LEU A 330 -30.09 3.99 -28.83
C LEU A 330 -29.62 4.24 -27.39
N ASN A 331 -28.52 4.99 -27.19
CA ASN A 331 -27.91 5.31 -25.93
C ASN A 331 -27.43 4.06 -25.14
N GLN A 332 -26.97 3.02 -25.83
CA GLN A 332 -26.45 1.79 -25.28
C GLN A 332 -24.94 1.75 -25.48
N VAL A 333 -24.22 1.24 -24.46
CA VAL A 333 -22.77 0.97 -24.57
C VAL A 333 -22.54 -0.23 -25.45
N VAL A 334 -21.72 -0.06 -26.49
CA VAL A 334 -21.32 -1.10 -27.45
C VAL A 334 -19.81 -1.21 -27.43
N ASP A 335 -19.32 -2.44 -27.28
CA ASP A 335 -17.91 -2.78 -27.31
C ASP A 335 -17.51 -3.24 -28.70
N SER A 336 -16.73 -2.44 -29.43
CA SER A 336 -16.37 -2.71 -30.81
C SER A 336 -14.96 -2.14 -31.12
N PRO A 337 -14.16 -2.85 -31.95
CA PRO A 337 -12.87 -2.35 -32.40
C PRO A 337 -12.99 -1.13 -33.34
N SER A 338 -14.15 -0.92 -33.94
CA SER A 338 -14.45 0.21 -34.85
C SER A 338 -15.81 0.80 -34.51
N GLN A 339 -16.07 2.01 -35.03
CA GLN A 339 -17.38 2.67 -34.89
C GLN A 339 -18.51 1.76 -35.39
N PRO A 340 -19.45 1.33 -34.52
CA PRO A 340 -20.45 0.33 -34.86
C PRO A 340 -21.54 0.86 -35.81
N ASP A 341 -21.84 2.16 -35.77
CA ASP A 341 -22.79 2.83 -36.67
C ASP A 341 -22.44 4.33 -36.81
N PRO A 342 -22.97 5.04 -37.84
CA PRO A 342 -22.63 6.46 -38.05
C PRO A 342 -23.06 7.43 -36.94
N TYR A 343 -23.97 7.01 -36.08
CA TYR A 343 -24.51 7.83 -34.98
C TYR A 343 -23.81 7.52 -33.64
N SER A 344 -22.91 6.52 -33.62
CA SER A 344 -22.16 6.16 -32.44
C SER A 344 -21.04 7.15 -32.16
N HIS A 345 -20.83 7.48 -30.90
CA HIS A 345 -19.67 8.27 -30.45
C HIS A 345 -18.86 7.51 -29.43
N ARG A 346 -17.58 7.84 -29.35
CA ARG A 346 -16.62 7.14 -28.52
C ARG A 346 -16.73 7.60 -27.07
N LEU A 347 -16.67 6.64 -26.14
CA LEU A 347 -16.49 6.92 -24.72
C LEU A 347 -15.01 7.15 -24.40
N ASN A 348 -14.73 8.14 -23.55
CA ASN A 348 -13.37 8.44 -23.10
C ASN A 348 -13.13 7.83 -21.72
N THR A 349 -12.00 7.18 -21.56
CA THR A 349 -11.56 6.70 -20.23
C THR A 349 -11.36 7.91 -19.30
N VAL A 350 -11.85 7.81 -18.08
CA VAL A 350 -11.57 8.80 -17.04
C VAL A 350 -10.10 8.65 -16.66
N PRO A 351 -9.28 9.72 -16.70
CA PRO A 351 -7.86 9.65 -16.38
C PRO A 351 -7.58 9.28 -14.93
#